data_2ab3df430bfcfaaa8d6fefc4ee44035c
#
_entry.id   2ab3df430bfcfaaa8d6fefc4ee44035c
#
_cell.length_a   1.000
_cell.length_b   1.000
_cell.length_c   1.000
_cell.angle_alpha   90.00
_cell.angle_beta   90.00
_cell.angle_gamma   90.00
#
_symmetry.space_group_name_H-M   'P 1'
#
loop_
_entity.id
_entity.type
_entity.pdbx_description
1 polymer ?
#
loop_
_entity_poly.entity_id
_entity_poly.type
_entity_poly.pdbx_seq_one_letter_code
_entity_poly.pdbx_strand_id
1 'polypeptide(L)'
;MPKFTIHHSTNYSYETPVYDSANQIMLYPIKDNQQEVVEQQIKITSDPTVDVYDDYYGNEVGTFTNPEAHRQLKIESIIIVNVKKKVMPETSMFKEDEWAKLKSIAHQLPYINFLKKEIVESQEEILAAIKPFKDTKNSPFEVAKNLCTYVYENFQYVKGVTTVETTVEEIWKIKSGVCQDFAHILSVMLRYMQIPARYVSGYICPNKNGMRGEGATHAWVEAYLPDYGWLGLDPTNNCIVDDTHVRLAVGRNFVDCSPVKGTYKGTSIHKLEVKVSVAYENEPLPSLEETETVLGLENSPINSYRKFVEMQQQQQQ
;
A
#
# COMPACT_ATOMS: atom_id res chain seq x y z
N MET A 1 -19.72 14.87 -0.43
CA MET A 1 -18.83 13.78 -0.81
C MET A 1 -18.00 14.26 -1.98
N PRO A 2 -16.70 14.40 -1.84
CA PRO A 2 -15.85 14.67 -2.98
C PRO A 2 -15.88 13.50 -3.95
N LYS A 3 -15.82 13.83 -5.26
CA LYS A 3 -15.75 12.89 -6.36
C LYS A 3 -14.46 13.16 -7.13
N PHE A 4 -13.70 12.11 -7.36
CA PHE A 4 -12.40 12.17 -7.99
C PHE A 4 -12.37 11.35 -9.26
N THR A 5 -11.64 11.88 -10.25
CA THR A 5 -11.20 11.11 -11.42
C THR A 5 -9.73 10.82 -11.28
N ILE A 6 -9.35 9.55 -11.43
CA ILE A 6 -7.97 9.07 -11.30
C ILE A 6 -7.58 8.39 -12.60
N HIS A 7 -6.44 8.76 -13.16
CA HIS A 7 -5.82 8.06 -14.28
C HIS A 7 -4.47 7.51 -13.83
N HIS A 8 -4.36 6.20 -13.78
CA HIS A 8 -3.14 5.48 -13.44
C HIS A 8 -2.63 4.73 -14.67
N SER A 9 -1.37 4.93 -15.02
CA SER A 9 -0.67 4.23 -16.10
C SER A 9 0.57 3.55 -15.57
N THR A 10 0.67 2.26 -15.78
CA THR A 10 1.87 1.44 -15.52
C THR A 10 2.40 0.94 -16.87
N ASN A 11 3.65 1.22 -17.19
CA ASN A 11 4.27 0.85 -18.45
C ASN A 11 5.59 0.12 -18.22
N TYR A 12 5.65 -1.13 -18.64
CA TYR A 12 6.88 -1.93 -18.72
C TYR A 12 7.43 -1.89 -20.12
N SER A 13 8.71 -1.53 -20.26
CA SER A 13 9.45 -1.55 -21.53
C SER A 13 10.61 -2.53 -21.41
N TYR A 14 10.71 -3.49 -22.32
CA TYR A 14 11.70 -4.57 -22.32
C TYR A 14 12.76 -4.31 -23.40
N GLU A 15 14.05 -4.45 -23.08
CA GLU A 15 15.14 -4.28 -24.05
C GLU A 15 15.09 -5.33 -25.16
N THR A 16 14.75 -6.57 -24.83
CA THR A 16 14.52 -7.67 -25.78
C THR A 16 13.11 -8.22 -25.60
N PRO A 17 12.51 -8.85 -26.63
CA PRO A 17 11.17 -9.42 -26.49
C PRO A 17 11.09 -10.43 -25.34
N VAL A 18 10.00 -10.37 -24.58
CA VAL A 18 9.64 -11.34 -23.56
C VAL A 18 8.39 -12.11 -23.99
N TYR A 19 8.19 -13.29 -23.42
CA TYR A 19 7.13 -14.23 -23.81
C TYR A 19 6.41 -14.76 -22.58
N ASP A 20 5.23 -15.35 -22.77
CA ASP A 20 4.49 -16.05 -21.73
C ASP A 20 4.43 -15.26 -20.39
N SER A 21 4.07 -14.00 -20.48
CA SER A 21 3.91 -13.22 -19.26
C SER A 21 2.58 -13.55 -18.57
N ALA A 22 2.66 -13.77 -17.26
CA ALA A 22 1.51 -13.91 -16.37
C ALA A 22 1.51 -12.74 -15.37
N ASN A 23 0.41 -12.03 -15.30
CA ASN A 23 0.31 -10.76 -14.60
C ASN A 23 -0.88 -10.73 -13.64
N GLN A 24 -0.72 -10.01 -12.55
CA GLN A 24 -1.75 -9.71 -11.57
C GLN A 24 -1.84 -8.20 -11.41
N ILE A 25 -3.05 -7.67 -11.37
CA ILE A 25 -3.34 -6.26 -11.13
C ILE A 25 -4.24 -6.09 -9.92
N MET A 26 -3.92 -5.11 -9.07
CA MET A 26 -4.74 -4.64 -7.95
C MET A 26 -5.01 -3.14 -8.16
N LEU A 27 -5.72 -2.83 -9.24
CA LEU A 27 -6.09 -1.47 -9.63
C LEU A 27 -7.59 -1.23 -9.51
N TYR A 28 -8.29 -2.11 -8.79
CA TYR A 28 -9.71 -2.03 -8.48
C TYR A 28 -9.90 -1.39 -7.10
N PRO A 29 -10.47 -0.17 -7.01
CA PRO A 29 -10.65 0.46 -5.71
C PRO A 29 -11.63 -0.32 -4.83
N ILE A 30 -11.33 -0.35 -3.54
CA ILE A 30 -12.20 -0.98 -2.54
C ILE A 30 -13.60 -0.35 -2.59
N LYS A 31 -14.63 -1.20 -2.56
CA LYS A 31 -16.04 -0.79 -2.57
C LYS A 31 -16.65 -1.08 -1.19
N ASP A 32 -16.99 -0.02 -0.46
CA ASP A 32 -17.62 -0.14 0.86
C ASP A 32 -18.48 1.08 1.22
N ASN A 33 -18.89 1.17 2.47
CA ASN A 33 -19.72 2.28 2.95
C ASN A 33 -19.04 3.66 2.87
N GLN A 34 -17.73 3.71 2.70
CA GLN A 34 -16.94 4.94 2.70
C GLN A 34 -16.45 5.33 1.31
N GLN A 35 -16.42 4.37 0.38
CA GLN A 35 -15.89 4.55 -0.96
C GLN A 35 -16.79 3.86 -1.99
N GLU A 36 -17.34 4.64 -2.90
CA GLU A 36 -18.22 4.18 -3.98
C GLU A 36 -17.50 4.37 -5.32
N VAL A 37 -17.25 3.29 -6.04
CA VAL A 37 -16.73 3.33 -7.40
C VAL A 37 -17.88 3.56 -8.36
N VAL A 38 -17.89 4.75 -8.99
CA VAL A 38 -18.96 5.15 -9.95
C VAL A 38 -18.68 4.55 -11.31
N GLU A 39 -17.41 4.58 -11.74
CA GLU A 39 -16.96 4.04 -13.01
C GLU A 39 -15.53 3.57 -12.90
N GLN A 40 -15.20 2.50 -13.62
CA GLN A 40 -13.85 2.02 -13.76
C GLN A 40 -13.64 1.41 -15.15
N GLN A 41 -12.54 1.79 -15.78
CA GLN A 41 -12.10 1.23 -17.04
C GLN A 41 -10.63 0.81 -16.91
N ILE A 42 -10.32 -0.43 -17.29
CA ILE A 42 -8.94 -0.92 -17.40
C ILE A 42 -8.67 -1.24 -18.86
N LYS A 43 -7.52 -0.73 -19.36
CA LYS A 43 -7.00 -1.02 -20.70
C LYS A 43 -5.62 -1.63 -20.58
N ILE A 44 -5.39 -2.72 -21.30
CA ILE A 44 -4.12 -3.46 -21.29
C ILE A 44 -3.64 -3.64 -22.72
N THR A 45 -2.35 -3.50 -22.95
CA THR A 45 -1.73 -3.81 -24.27
C THR A 45 -2.17 -5.19 -24.74
N SER A 46 -2.56 -5.30 -26.01
CA SER A 46 -3.05 -6.52 -26.65
C SER A 46 -4.43 -7.00 -26.20
N ASP A 47 -5.13 -6.23 -25.35
CA ASP A 47 -6.51 -6.47 -24.87
C ASP A 47 -6.76 -7.93 -24.41
N PRO A 48 -5.96 -8.46 -23.47
CA PRO A 48 -6.14 -9.83 -22.98
C PRO A 48 -7.41 -9.96 -22.16
N THR A 49 -7.97 -11.18 -22.09
CA THR A 49 -9.03 -11.48 -21.14
C THR A 49 -8.46 -11.37 -19.72
N VAL A 50 -9.17 -10.62 -18.85
CA VAL A 50 -8.83 -10.46 -17.44
C VAL A 50 -9.82 -11.25 -16.60
N ASP A 51 -9.32 -12.23 -15.85
CA ASP A 51 -10.11 -12.94 -14.84
C ASP A 51 -10.02 -12.19 -13.51
N VAL A 52 -11.17 -11.87 -12.92
CA VAL A 52 -11.28 -11.08 -11.69
C VAL A 52 -11.82 -11.93 -10.57
N TYR A 53 -11.21 -11.82 -9.38
CA TYR A 53 -11.61 -12.53 -8.16
C TYR A 53 -11.27 -11.71 -6.91
N ASP A 54 -11.87 -12.07 -5.77
CA ASP A 54 -11.52 -11.47 -4.48
C ASP A 54 -10.41 -12.30 -3.82
N ASP A 55 -9.35 -11.61 -3.35
CA ASP A 55 -8.29 -12.25 -2.58
C ASP A 55 -8.69 -12.50 -1.12
N TYR A 56 -7.74 -13.08 -0.35
CA TYR A 56 -7.94 -13.36 1.09
C TYR A 56 -8.30 -12.11 1.91
N TYR A 57 -7.85 -10.92 1.51
CA TYR A 57 -8.09 -9.67 2.22
C TYR A 57 -9.35 -8.94 1.74
N GLY A 58 -10.03 -9.49 0.74
CA GLY A 58 -11.20 -8.90 0.08
C GLY A 58 -10.85 -7.83 -0.94
N ASN A 59 -9.62 -7.84 -1.47
CA ASN A 59 -9.26 -7.01 -2.59
C ASN A 59 -9.73 -7.65 -3.89
N GLU A 60 -10.29 -6.86 -4.79
CA GLU A 60 -10.60 -7.28 -6.17
C GLU A 60 -9.29 -7.34 -6.97
N VAL A 61 -8.99 -8.51 -7.51
CA VAL A 61 -7.72 -8.82 -8.19
C VAL A 61 -8.00 -9.30 -9.60
N GLY A 62 -7.37 -8.67 -10.59
CA GLY A 62 -7.40 -9.13 -11.97
C GLY A 62 -6.15 -9.93 -12.33
N THR A 63 -6.32 -11.03 -13.06
CA THR A 63 -5.21 -11.81 -13.61
C THR A 63 -5.35 -11.96 -15.11
N PHE A 64 -4.24 -11.89 -15.82
CA PHE A 64 -4.20 -12.11 -17.26
C PHE A 64 -2.85 -12.66 -17.72
N THR A 65 -2.84 -13.27 -18.90
CA THR A 65 -1.63 -13.78 -19.54
C THR A 65 -1.45 -13.12 -20.92
N ASN A 66 -0.18 -12.92 -21.30
CA ASN A 66 0.19 -12.54 -22.66
C ASN A 66 1.24 -13.53 -23.18
N PRO A 67 0.84 -14.53 -23.99
CA PRO A 67 1.74 -15.55 -24.50
C PRO A 67 2.64 -15.03 -25.62
N GLU A 68 2.19 -14.00 -26.36
CA GLU A 68 2.89 -13.48 -27.52
C GLU A 68 4.17 -12.74 -27.15
N ALA A 69 5.11 -12.72 -28.10
CA ALA A 69 6.34 -11.94 -27.99
C ALA A 69 6.03 -10.44 -27.91
N HIS A 70 6.46 -9.77 -26.84
CA HIS A 70 6.22 -8.33 -26.69
C HIS A 70 7.42 -7.62 -26.08
N ARG A 71 7.55 -6.32 -26.41
CA ARG A 71 8.56 -5.40 -25.86
C ARG A 71 7.98 -4.35 -24.94
N GLN A 72 6.66 -4.32 -24.81
CA GLN A 72 5.96 -3.36 -23.97
C GLN A 72 4.70 -4.00 -23.39
N LEU A 73 4.44 -3.70 -22.12
CA LEU A 73 3.18 -3.98 -21.46
C LEU A 73 2.71 -2.69 -20.77
N LYS A 74 1.65 -2.09 -21.29
CA LYS A 74 1.02 -0.91 -20.71
C LYS A 74 -0.33 -1.30 -20.11
N ILE A 75 -0.55 -0.89 -18.88
CA ILE A 75 -1.80 -1.08 -18.12
C ILE A 75 -2.27 0.30 -17.70
N GLU A 76 -3.47 0.68 -18.12
CA GLU A 76 -4.11 1.94 -17.77
C GLU A 76 -5.40 1.68 -17.02
N SER A 77 -5.60 2.37 -15.90
CA SER A 77 -6.84 2.35 -15.13
C SER A 77 -7.38 3.78 -15.03
N ILE A 78 -8.63 3.97 -15.44
CA ILE A 78 -9.38 5.21 -15.26
C ILE A 78 -10.48 4.91 -14.26
N ILE A 79 -10.52 5.67 -13.17
CA ILE A 79 -11.39 5.45 -12.02
C ILE A 79 -12.17 6.75 -11.73
N ILE A 80 -13.46 6.62 -11.53
CA ILE A 80 -14.30 7.68 -10.96
C ILE A 80 -14.85 7.18 -9.65
N VAL A 81 -14.54 7.88 -8.55
CA VAL A 81 -14.83 7.43 -7.19
C VAL A 81 -15.35 8.55 -6.30
N ASN A 82 -16.38 8.24 -5.52
CA ASN A 82 -16.89 9.09 -4.45
C ASN A 82 -16.28 8.62 -3.12
N VAL A 83 -15.79 9.56 -2.31
CA VAL A 83 -15.25 9.24 -0.97
C VAL A 83 -16.04 9.96 0.10
N LYS A 84 -16.48 9.25 1.14
CA LYS A 84 -17.19 9.82 2.28
C LYS A 84 -16.22 10.20 3.38
N LYS A 85 -16.45 11.34 3.99
CA LYS A 85 -15.76 11.74 5.20
C LYS A 85 -16.03 10.74 6.31
N LYS A 86 -14.99 10.31 7.02
CA LYS A 86 -15.12 9.44 8.20
C LYS A 86 -15.54 10.24 9.43
N VAL A 87 -16.43 9.65 10.21
CA VAL A 87 -16.68 10.12 11.56
C VAL A 87 -15.46 9.73 12.41
N MET A 88 -14.93 10.67 13.17
CA MET A 88 -13.78 10.41 14.03
C MET A 88 -14.16 9.50 15.20
N PRO A 89 -13.24 8.62 15.66
CA PRO A 89 -13.48 7.85 16.88
C PRO A 89 -13.71 8.81 18.06
N GLU A 90 -14.72 8.51 18.86
CA GLU A 90 -14.89 9.19 20.14
C GLU A 90 -13.85 8.68 21.14
N THR A 91 -13.32 9.57 21.97
CA THR A 91 -12.40 9.16 23.03
C THR A 91 -13.18 8.40 24.09
N SER A 92 -12.95 7.12 24.22
CA SER A 92 -13.60 6.29 25.22
C SER A 92 -13.18 6.69 26.65
N MET A 93 -14.15 6.72 27.56
CA MET A 93 -13.87 6.79 28.98
C MET A 93 -13.38 5.43 29.56
N PHE A 94 -13.60 4.32 28.84
CA PHE A 94 -13.29 2.96 29.28
C PHE A 94 -12.10 2.40 28.47
N LYS A 95 -10.95 3.03 28.59
CA LYS A 95 -9.74 2.68 27.81
C LYS A 95 -9.26 1.24 28.06
N GLU A 96 -9.40 0.76 29.31
CA GLU A 96 -9.04 -0.60 29.70
C GLU A 96 -9.92 -1.66 29.00
N ASP A 97 -11.20 -1.36 28.80
CA ASP A 97 -12.13 -2.25 28.08
C ASP A 97 -11.77 -2.36 26.61
N GLU A 98 -11.31 -1.28 25.97
CA GLU A 98 -10.82 -1.30 24.59
C GLU A 98 -9.61 -2.22 24.44
N TRP A 99 -8.65 -2.14 25.36
CA TRP A 99 -7.50 -3.05 25.37
C TRP A 99 -7.91 -4.51 25.63
N ALA A 100 -8.87 -4.74 26.52
CA ALA A 100 -9.41 -6.08 26.76
C ALA A 100 -10.11 -6.64 25.50
N LYS A 101 -10.87 -5.83 24.76
CA LYS A 101 -11.49 -6.21 23.49
C LYS A 101 -10.43 -6.58 22.45
N LEU A 102 -9.36 -5.76 22.27
CA LEU A 102 -8.25 -6.10 21.35
C LEU A 102 -7.61 -7.45 21.71
N LYS A 103 -7.38 -7.69 23.00
CA LYS A 103 -6.83 -8.95 23.48
C LYS A 103 -7.76 -10.13 23.18
N SER A 104 -9.08 -9.95 23.28
CA SER A 104 -10.06 -11.02 23.04
C SER A 104 -10.15 -11.46 21.58
N ILE A 105 -9.85 -10.56 20.63
CA ILE A 105 -9.89 -10.85 19.19
C ILE A 105 -8.53 -11.26 18.62
N ALA A 106 -7.45 -11.20 19.42
CA ALA A 106 -6.07 -11.37 18.91
C ALA A 106 -5.81 -12.71 18.19
N HIS A 107 -6.57 -13.74 18.51
CA HIS A 107 -6.47 -15.08 17.90
C HIS A 107 -7.57 -15.36 16.86
N GLN A 108 -8.40 -14.37 16.54
CA GLN A 108 -9.50 -14.52 15.58
C GLN A 108 -9.07 -14.02 14.20
N LEU A 109 -9.64 -14.62 13.15
CA LEU A 109 -9.53 -14.10 11.78
C LEU A 109 -10.44 -12.87 11.63
N PRO A 110 -9.98 -11.83 10.88
CA PRO A 110 -8.69 -11.72 10.19
C PRO A 110 -7.57 -11.12 11.08
N TYR A 111 -7.84 -10.75 12.34
CA TYR A 111 -6.96 -9.94 13.19
C TYR A 111 -5.62 -10.60 13.47
N ILE A 112 -5.59 -11.93 13.65
CA ILE A 112 -4.34 -12.67 13.90
C ILE A 112 -3.27 -12.42 12.82
N ASN A 113 -3.68 -12.27 11.56
CA ASN A 113 -2.77 -12.00 10.46
C ASN A 113 -2.19 -10.58 10.52
N PHE A 114 -2.99 -9.63 11.00
CA PHE A 114 -2.61 -8.23 11.15
C PHE A 114 -1.90 -7.94 12.47
N LEU A 115 -1.78 -8.94 13.34
CA LEU A 115 -0.99 -8.90 14.58
C LEU A 115 0.35 -9.65 14.45
N LYS A 116 0.56 -10.41 13.37
CA LYS A 116 1.78 -11.17 13.16
C LYS A 116 2.97 -10.21 13.09
N LYS A 117 3.87 -10.33 14.06
CA LYS A 117 5.09 -9.51 14.16
C LYS A 117 6.09 -9.91 13.09
N GLU A 118 6.80 -8.94 12.58
CA GLU A 118 7.97 -9.16 11.77
C GLU A 118 9.19 -9.39 12.67
N ILE A 119 10.06 -10.30 12.25
CA ILE A 119 11.32 -10.57 12.95
C ILE A 119 12.33 -9.58 12.39
N VAL A 120 12.82 -8.68 13.24
CA VAL A 120 13.82 -7.68 12.90
C VAL A 120 14.92 -7.71 13.97
N GLU A 121 16.17 -7.48 13.56
CA GLU A 121 17.33 -7.43 14.49
C GLU A 121 17.19 -6.27 15.48
N SER A 122 16.70 -5.10 14.99
CA SER A 122 16.46 -3.90 15.79
C SER A 122 15.21 -3.97 16.67
N GLN A 123 14.69 -5.18 16.98
CA GLN A 123 13.47 -5.35 17.78
C GLN A 123 13.56 -4.64 19.13
N GLU A 124 14.70 -4.71 19.82
CA GLU A 124 14.87 -4.08 21.13
C GLU A 124 14.80 -2.55 21.05
N GLU A 125 15.36 -1.96 19.99
CA GLU A 125 15.31 -0.52 19.74
C GLU A 125 13.86 -0.07 19.44
N ILE A 126 13.12 -0.83 18.60
CA ILE A 126 11.72 -0.55 18.32
C ILE A 126 10.89 -0.64 19.61
N LEU A 127 11.12 -1.68 20.44
CA LEU A 127 10.44 -1.82 21.71
C LEU A 127 10.77 -0.69 22.68
N ALA A 128 12.00 -0.19 22.69
CA ALA A 128 12.39 0.98 23.47
C ALA A 128 11.68 2.25 22.98
N ALA A 129 11.58 2.44 21.66
CA ALA A 129 10.92 3.57 21.05
C ALA A 129 9.41 3.61 21.34
N ILE A 130 8.72 2.47 21.37
CA ILE A 130 7.29 2.40 21.68
C ILE A 130 6.97 2.37 23.18
N LYS A 131 7.98 2.14 24.04
CA LYS A 131 7.78 2.03 25.49
C LYS A 131 7.05 3.23 26.12
N PRO A 132 7.33 4.49 25.73
CA PRO A 132 6.62 5.65 26.28
C PRO A 132 5.10 5.64 26.00
N PHE A 133 4.67 4.95 24.94
CA PHE A 133 3.26 4.89 24.55
C PHE A 133 2.50 3.71 25.18
N LYS A 134 3.20 2.83 25.89
CA LYS A 134 2.64 1.63 26.55
C LYS A 134 1.85 1.93 27.85
N ASP A 135 1.58 3.18 28.15
CA ASP A 135 0.77 3.53 29.33
C ASP A 135 -0.70 3.15 29.05
N THR A 136 -1.27 2.32 29.93
CA THR A 136 -2.69 1.91 29.89
C THR A 136 -3.67 3.09 30.08
N LYS A 137 -3.18 4.25 30.46
CA LYS A 137 -3.96 5.49 30.48
C LYS A 137 -4.32 6.02 29.09
N ASN A 138 -3.64 5.55 28.05
CA ASN A 138 -3.94 5.91 26.67
C ASN A 138 -4.84 4.85 26.04
N SER A 139 -5.86 5.28 25.30
CA SER A 139 -6.69 4.39 24.47
C SER A 139 -5.90 3.84 23.29
N PRO A 140 -6.31 2.72 22.66
CA PRO A 140 -5.74 2.25 21.41
C PRO A 140 -5.69 3.34 20.33
N PHE A 141 -6.69 4.20 20.25
CA PHE A 141 -6.73 5.34 19.33
C PHE A 141 -5.61 6.34 19.61
N GLU A 142 -5.46 6.78 20.87
CA GLU A 142 -4.40 7.72 21.27
C GLU A 142 -3.01 7.14 20.99
N VAL A 143 -2.81 5.86 21.31
CA VAL A 143 -1.55 5.15 21.02
C VAL A 143 -1.27 5.11 19.52
N ALA A 144 -2.25 4.72 18.70
CA ALA A 144 -2.08 4.63 17.26
C ALA A 144 -1.74 5.99 16.62
N LYS A 145 -2.42 7.06 17.05
CA LYS A 145 -2.14 8.42 16.63
C LYS A 145 -0.75 8.89 17.04
N ASN A 146 -0.34 8.63 18.28
CA ASN A 146 0.98 9.03 18.78
C ASN A 146 2.11 8.28 18.04
N LEU A 147 1.92 7.01 17.70
CA LEU A 147 2.88 6.25 16.88
C LEU A 147 2.97 6.79 15.46
N CYS A 148 1.85 7.20 14.86
CA CYS A 148 1.84 7.88 13.57
C CYS A 148 2.69 9.17 13.61
N THR A 149 2.48 10.00 14.63
CA THR A 149 3.28 11.21 14.87
C THR A 149 4.75 10.88 15.10
N TYR A 150 5.06 9.83 15.86
CA TYR A 150 6.43 9.38 16.09
C TYR A 150 7.14 9.05 14.76
N VAL A 151 6.49 8.31 13.85
CA VAL A 151 7.09 7.98 12.55
C VAL A 151 7.34 9.26 11.75
N TYR A 152 6.35 10.15 11.68
CA TYR A 152 6.48 11.42 10.99
C TYR A 152 7.66 12.29 11.46
N GLU A 153 7.88 12.35 12.78
CA GLU A 153 8.90 13.20 13.42
C GLU A 153 10.29 12.57 13.38
N ASN A 154 10.40 11.23 13.39
CA ASN A 154 11.67 10.53 13.53
C ASN A 154 12.20 9.91 12.23
N PHE A 155 11.45 9.98 11.13
CA PHE A 155 11.86 9.50 9.81
C PHE A 155 11.83 10.63 8.79
N GLN A 156 12.86 10.69 7.95
CA GLN A 156 12.96 11.71 6.91
C GLN A 156 12.36 11.21 5.60
N TYR A 157 11.50 12.04 4.98
CA TYR A 157 10.96 11.71 3.66
C TYR A 157 11.98 12.01 2.58
N VAL A 158 12.59 10.98 2.01
CA VAL A 158 13.63 11.08 0.97
C VAL A 158 13.34 10.05 -0.12
N LYS A 159 13.16 10.55 -1.36
CA LYS A 159 12.97 9.67 -2.54
C LYS A 159 14.31 9.05 -2.96
N GLY A 160 14.28 7.81 -3.45
CA GLY A 160 15.41 7.14 -4.07
C GLY A 160 16.43 6.53 -3.10
N VAL A 161 16.20 6.59 -1.78
CA VAL A 161 17.07 5.96 -0.77
C VAL A 161 16.63 4.53 -0.43
N THR A 162 15.41 4.16 -0.80
CA THR A 162 14.80 2.85 -0.62
C THR A 162 14.25 2.32 -1.93
N THR A 163 14.02 1.01 -1.99
CA THR A 163 13.35 0.30 -3.09
C THR A 163 12.18 -0.50 -2.52
N VAL A 164 11.38 -1.13 -3.39
CA VAL A 164 10.30 -2.02 -2.96
C VAL A 164 10.78 -3.26 -2.20
N GLU A 165 12.07 -3.59 -2.29
CA GLU A 165 12.70 -4.72 -1.61
C GLU A 165 13.37 -4.33 -0.28
N THR A 166 13.48 -3.01 0.02
CA THR A 166 14.10 -2.53 1.26
C THR A 166 13.34 -3.05 2.47
N THR A 167 14.07 -3.69 3.37
CA THR A 167 13.49 -4.33 4.55
C THR A 167 13.16 -3.32 5.65
N VAL A 168 12.26 -3.69 6.56
CA VAL A 168 11.95 -2.88 7.77
C VAL A 168 13.21 -2.60 8.59
N GLU A 169 14.13 -3.55 8.66
CA GLU A 169 15.41 -3.41 9.36
C GLU A 169 16.26 -2.29 8.77
N GLU A 170 16.40 -2.27 7.44
CA GLU A 170 17.16 -1.24 6.72
C GLU A 170 16.51 0.13 6.89
N ILE A 171 15.18 0.22 6.73
CA ILE A 171 14.42 1.47 6.92
C ILE A 171 14.60 2.00 8.35
N TRP A 172 14.56 1.10 9.35
CA TRP A 172 14.78 1.48 10.74
C TRP A 172 16.16 2.06 10.98
N LYS A 173 17.20 1.47 10.39
CA LYS A 173 18.59 1.94 10.53
C LYS A 173 18.83 3.28 9.85
N ILE A 174 18.34 3.46 8.63
CA ILE A 174 18.57 4.71 7.87
C ILE A 174 17.64 5.86 8.28
N LYS A 175 16.52 5.56 8.95
CA LYS A 175 15.50 6.55 9.38
C LYS A 175 15.02 7.46 8.25
N SER A 176 14.97 6.93 7.03
CA SER A 176 14.51 7.67 5.85
C SER A 176 13.88 6.75 4.82
N GLY A 177 13.03 7.31 3.97
CA GLY A 177 12.32 6.56 2.93
C GLY A 177 11.13 7.33 2.39
N VAL A 178 10.19 6.62 1.79
CA VAL A 178 8.96 7.15 1.21
C VAL A 178 7.71 6.64 1.96
N CYS A 179 6.53 6.95 1.46
CA CYS A 179 5.25 6.58 2.11
C CYS A 179 5.13 5.08 2.41
N GLN A 180 5.61 4.20 1.51
CA GLN A 180 5.65 2.76 1.71
C GLN A 180 6.45 2.39 2.96
N ASP A 181 7.62 2.99 3.13
CA ASP A 181 8.54 2.71 4.23
C ASP A 181 7.95 3.16 5.58
N PHE A 182 7.38 4.36 5.59
CA PHE A 182 6.71 4.92 6.76
C PHE A 182 5.52 4.06 7.19
N ALA A 183 4.73 3.58 6.22
CA ALA A 183 3.62 2.66 6.49
C ALA A 183 4.11 1.31 7.05
N HIS A 184 5.22 0.76 6.56
CA HIS A 184 5.80 -0.46 7.11
C HIS A 184 6.26 -0.28 8.56
N ILE A 185 6.98 0.80 8.88
CA ILE A 185 7.43 1.10 10.24
C ILE A 185 6.23 1.26 11.19
N LEU A 186 5.23 2.05 10.81
CA LEU A 186 4.03 2.25 11.63
C LEU A 186 3.28 0.92 11.86
N SER A 187 3.15 0.09 10.82
CA SER A 187 2.51 -1.23 10.94
C SER A 187 3.22 -2.12 11.96
N VAL A 188 4.56 -2.16 11.92
CA VAL A 188 5.37 -2.93 12.87
C VAL A 188 5.18 -2.40 14.30
N MET A 189 5.26 -1.09 14.51
CA MET A 189 5.09 -0.48 15.83
C MET A 189 3.70 -0.78 16.42
N LEU A 190 2.62 -0.66 15.62
CA LEU A 190 1.26 -0.99 16.03
C LEU A 190 1.11 -2.46 16.41
N ARG A 191 1.69 -3.39 15.63
CA ARG A 191 1.66 -4.83 15.90
C ARG A 191 2.41 -5.18 17.20
N TYR A 192 3.52 -4.49 17.49
CA TYR A 192 4.20 -4.63 18.78
C TYR A 192 3.37 -4.12 19.96
N MET A 193 2.50 -3.12 19.73
CA MET A 193 1.51 -2.65 20.68
C MET A 193 0.25 -3.51 20.77
N GLN A 194 0.19 -4.64 20.03
CA GLN A 194 -0.97 -5.53 19.94
C GLN A 194 -2.23 -4.86 19.37
N ILE A 195 -2.05 -3.85 18.52
CA ILE A 195 -3.10 -3.24 17.72
C ILE A 195 -3.02 -3.86 16.32
N PRO A 196 -4.08 -4.55 15.84
CA PRO A 196 -4.09 -5.09 14.49
C PRO A 196 -3.88 -3.96 13.48
N ALA A 197 -2.89 -4.12 12.58
CA ALA A 197 -2.52 -3.11 11.62
C ALA A 197 -2.40 -3.71 10.21
N ARG A 198 -3.07 -3.09 9.23
CA ARG A 198 -2.98 -3.45 7.83
C ARG A 198 -2.41 -2.32 6.99
N TYR A 199 -1.59 -2.69 6.05
CA TYR A 199 -1.04 -1.81 5.02
C TYR A 199 -2.14 -1.48 4.01
N VAL A 200 -2.17 -0.26 3.52
CA VAL A 200 -3.10 0.20 2.48
C VAL A 200 -2.32 0.82 1.34
N SER A 201 -2.61 0.38 0.13
CA SER A 201 -2.19 1.01 -1.12
C SER A 201 -3.35 1.82 -1.68
N GLY A 202 -3.08 3.01 -2.21
CA GLY A 202 -4.10 3.85 -2.78
C GLY A 202 -3.58 5.13 -3.42
N TYR A 203 -4.41 6.17 -3.40
CA TYR A 203 -4.07 7.50 -3.92
C TYR A 203 -4.37 8.57 -2.90
N ILE A 204 -3.56 9.63 -2.88
CA ILE A 204 -3.92 10.91 -2.27
C ILE A 204 -4.44 11.83 -3.36
N CYS A 205 -5.64 12.32 -3.15
CA CYS A 205 -6.28 13.28 -4.04
C CYS A 205 -5.82 14.70 -3.72
N PRO A 206 -5.75 15.61 -4.73
CA PRO A 206 -5.40 17.00 -4.54
C PRO A 206 -6.21 17.64 -3.41
N ASN A 207 -5.55 18.36 -2.56
CA ASN A 207 -6.19 19.12 -1.49
C ASN A 207 -5.43 20.44 -1.26
N LYS A 208 -6.09 21.36 -0.56
CA LYS A 208 -5.50 22.70 -0.32
C LYS A 208 -4.37 22.70 0.73
N ASN A 209 -4.04 21.55 1.30
CA ASN A 209 -3.12 21.41 2.44
C ASN A 209 -1.69 21.06 2.00
N GLY A 210 -1.44 20.80 0.70
CA GLY A 210 -0.11 20.49 0.16
C GLY A 210 0.49 19.23 0.78
N MET A 211 -0.28 18.13 0.83
CA MET A 211 0.16 16.84 1.37
C MET A 211 1.26 16.21 0.49
N ARG A 212 2.21 15.54 1.12
CA ARG A 212 3.22 14.74 0.41
C ARG A 212 2.53 13.58 -0.31
N GLY A 213 2.85 13.37 -1.60
CA GLY A 213 2.24 12.35 -2.44
C GLY A 213 0.90 12.75 -3.06
N GLU A 214 0.52 14.02 -2.98
CA GLU A 214 -0.68 14.56 -3.63
C GLU A 214 -0.66 14.31 -5.13
N GLY A 215 -1.77 13.79 -5.67
CA GLY A 215 -1.89 13.44 -7.09
C GLY A 215 -1.11 12.19 -7.52
N ALA A 216 -0.63 11.37 -6.59
CA ALA A 216 0.19 10.18 -6.86
C ALA A 216 -0.33 8.93 -6.14
N THR A 217 0.31 7.79 -6.43
CA THR A 217 0.18 6.59 -5.58
C THR A 217 0.68 6.88 -4.18
N HIS A 218 0.00 6.33 -3.20
CA HIS A 218 0.31 6.53 -1.80
C HIS A 218 0.10 5.27 -0.97
N ALA A 219 0.72 5.26 0.21
CA ALA A 219 0.58 4.17 1.17
C ALA A 219 0.40 4.73 2.58
N TRP A 220 -0.44 4.03 3.35
CA TRP A 220 -0.69 4.33 4.76
C TRP A 220 -1.04 3.07 5.54
N VAL A 221 -1.47 3.22 6.77
CA VAL A 221 -1.83 2.11 7.65
C VAL A 221 -3.27 2.27 8.14
N GLU A 222 -4.00 1.17 8.21
CA GLU A 222 -5.24 1.14 8.97
C GLU A 222 -5.04 0.32 10.25
N ALA A 223 -5.29 0.95 11.40
CA ALA A 223 -5.29 0.34 12.72
C ALA A 223 -6.71 -0.06 13.12
N TYR A 224 -6.89 -1.27 13.64
CA TYR A 224 -8.20 -1.70 14.14
C TYR A 224 -8.44 -1.17 15.54
N LEU A 225 -9.53 -0.44 15.70
CA LEU A 225 -10.00 0.08 16.99
C LEU A 225 -11.31 -0.61 17.36
N PRO A 226 -11.45 -1.08 18.61
CA PRO A 226 -12.70 -1.67 19.10
C PRO A 226 -13.88 -0.70 18.93
N ASP A 227 -15.04 -1.24 18.58
CA ASP A 227 -16.30 -0.51 18.36
C ASP A 227 -16.30 0.52 17.19
N TYR A 228 -15.13 0.85 16.64
CA TYR A 228 -14.97 1.76 15.50
C TYR A 228 -14.65 1.00 14.19
N GLY A 229 -13.79 -0.01 14.27
CA GLY A 229 -13.26 -0.71 13.11
C GLY A 229 -11.90 -0.16 12.64
N TRP A 230 -11.66 -0.13 11.34
CA TRP A 230 -10.39 0.25 10.75
C TRP A 230 -10.24 1.77 10.61
N LEU A 231 -9.29 2.35 11.34
CA LEU A 231 -8.91 3.76 11.28
C LEU A 231 -7.66 3.94 10.43
N GLY A 232 -7.75 4.73 9.36
CA GLY A 232 -6.60 5.09 8.54
C GLY A 232 -5.70 6.14 9.20
N LEU A 233 -4.40 5.91 9.16
CA LEU A 233 -3.33 6.75 9.69
C LEU A 233 -2.26 6.92 8.62
N ASP A 234 -2.02 8.12 8.17
CA ASP A 234 -0.97 8.45 7.20
C ASP A 234 0.27 9.01 7.92
N PRO A 235 1.31 8.18 8.12
CA PRO A 235 2.53 8.62 8.80
C PRO A 235 3.39 9.55 7.95
N THR A 236 3.17 9.63 6.63
CA THR A 236 3.89 10.55 5.74
C THR A 236 3.44 11.98 5.91
N ASN A 237 2.17 12.18 6.25
CA ASN A 237 1.54 13.49 6.41
C ASN A 237 1.09 13.77 7.86
N ASN A 238 1.34 12.84 8.78
CA ASN A 238 0.91 12.91 10.18
C ASN A 238 -0.57 13.24 10.32
N CYS A 239 -1.42 12.55 9.58
CA CYS A 239 -2.84 12.80 9.61
C CYS A 239 -3.67 11.51 9.71
N ILE A 240 -4.91 11.68 10.14
CA ILE A 240 -5.93 10.64 10.01
C ILE A 240 -6.47 10.69 8.60
N VAL A 241 -6.56 9.51 7.98
CA VAL A 241 -7.11 9.34 6.63
C VAL A 241 -8.57 9.75 6.58
N ASP A 242 -8.90 10.62 5.65
CA ASP A 242 -10.24 11.17 5.45
C ASP A 242 -10.65 11.08 3.95
N ASP A 243 -11.55 11.92 3.53
CA ASP A 243 -12.18 11.94 2.21
C ASP A 243 -11.24 12.33 1.04
N THR A 244 -9.97 12.58 1.31
CA THR A 244 -8.92 12.80 0.29
C THR A 244 -8.10 11.55 -0.06
N HIS A 245 -8.36 10.41 0.58
CA HIS A 245 -7.62 9.18 0.36
C HIS A 245 -8.51 8.13 -0.31
N VAL A 246 -8.09 7.62 -1.46
CA VAL A 246 -8.79 6.54 -2.19
C VAL A 246 -8.02 5.23 -2.00
N ARG A 247 -8.67 4.21 -1.42
CA ARG A 247 -8.09 2.89 -1.17
C ARG A 247 -8.18 2.01 -2.40
N LEU A 248 -7.07 1.37 -2.76
CA LEU A 248 -7.01 0.33 -3.78
C LEU A 248 -6.99 -1.07 -3.16
N ALA A 249 -6.03 -1.33 -2.29
CA ALA A 249 -5.86 -2.64 -1.70
C ALA A 249 -5.40 -2.56 -0.25
N VAL A 250 -5.72 -3.59 0.53
CA VAL A 250 -5.28 -3.78 1.90
C VAL A 250 -4.56 -5.11 2.05
N GLY A 251 -3.57 -5.17 2.93
CA GLY A 251 -2.81 -6.40 3.18
C GLY A 251 -1.91 -6.28 4.40
N ARG A 252 -1.00 -7.21 4.57
CA ARG A 252 -0.03 -7.14 5.68
C ARG A 252 1.12 -6.19 5.41
N ASN A 253 1.51 -6.07 4.16
CA ASN A 253 2.61 -5.24 3.68
C ASN A 253 2.40 -4.90 2.18
N PHE A 254 3.35 -4.18 1.59
CA PHE A 254 3.31 -3.79 0.19
C PHE A 254 3.16 -4.99 -0.78
N VAL A 255 3.79 -6.14 -0.49
CA VAL A 255 3.74 -7.31 -1.39
C VAL A 255 2.30 -7.81 -1.59
N ASP A 256 1.46 -7.73 -0.56
CA ASP A 256 0.04 -8.09 -0.65
C ASP A 256 -0.79 -7.05 -1.44
N CYS A 257 -0.30 -5.81 -1.54
CA CYS A 257 -1.03 -4.66 -2.09
C CYS A 257 -0.40 -4.07 -3.36
N SER A 258 0.58 -4.76 -3.96
CA SER A 258 1.28 -4.26 -5.16
C SER A 258 0.30 -4.05 -6.32
N PRO A 259 0.22 -2.83 -6.89
CA PRO A 259 -0.75 -2.51 -7.94
C PRO A 259 -0.61 -3.38 -9.19
N VAL A 260 0.63 -3.70 -9.56
CA VAL A 260 0.94 -4.60 -10.68
C VAL A 260 2.11 -5.49 -10.28
N LYS A 261 1.98 -6.78 -10.51
CA LYS A 261 3.07 -7.76 -10.41
C LYS A 261 2.91 -8.83 -11.45
N GLY A 262 4.02 -9.36 -11.93
CA GLY A 262 4.00 -10.37 -12.97
C GLY A 262 5.32 -11.11 -13.11
N THR A 263 5.29 -12.12 -13.95
CA THR A 263 6.45 -12.90 -14.34
C THR A 263 6.41 -13.09 -15.86
N TYR A 264 7.56 -13.27 -16.48
CA TYR A 264 7.68 -13.49 -17.92
C TYR A 264 8.84 -14.43 -18.22
N LYS A 265 8.81 -15.07 -19.36
CA LYS A 265 9.94 -15.82 -19.91
C LYS A 265 10.83 -14.90 -20.74
N GLY A 266 12.13 -14.88 -20.44
CA GLY A 266 13.13 -14.06 -21.09
C GLY A 266 14.23 -13.62 -20.14
N THR A 267 15.30 -13.07 -20.71
CA THR A 267 16.44 -12.53 -19.95
C THR A 267 16.51 -11.01 -20.03
N SER A 268 15.45 -10.38 -20.55
CA SER A 268 15.40 -8.94 -20.75
C SER A 268 15.43 -8.19 -19.42
N ILE A 269 16.17 -7.10 -19.41
CA ILE A 269 16.01 -6.05 -18.40
C ILE A 269 14.76 -5.25 -18.78
N HIS A 270 14.00 -4.82 -17.79
CA HIS A 270 12.86 -3.97 -18.04
C HIS A 270 12.99 -2.62 -17.33
N LYS A 271 12.36 -1.63 -17.90
CA LYS A 271 12.13 -0.32 -17.31
C LYS A 271 10.65 -0.22 -16.93
N LEU A 272 10.39 0.17 -15.69
CA LEU A 272 9.04 0.44 -15.20
C LEU A 272 8.81 1.95 -15.11
N GLU A 273 7.74 2.42 -15.71
CA GLU A 273 7.22 3.77 -15.55
C GLU A 273 5.81 3.71 -14.94
N VAL A 274 5.60 4.43 -13.84
CA VAL A 274 4.28 4.61 -13.23
C VAL A 274 3.93 6.10 -13.23
N LYS A 275 2.78 6.43 -13.79
CA LYS A 275 2.25 7.80 -13.85
C LYS A 275 0.84 7.81 -13.31
N VAL A 276 0.53 8.75 -12.44
CA VAL A 276 -0.78 8.92 -11.85
C VAL A 276 -1.20 10.38 -11.95
N SER A 277 -2.43 10.59 -12.38
CA SER A 277 -3.06 11.89 -12.40
C SER A 277 -4.39 11.81 -11.67
N VAL A 278 -4.66 12.77 -10.80
CA VAL A 278 -5.89 12.83 -9.99
C VAL A 278 -6.47 14.24 -10.06
N ALA A 279 -7.77 14.33 -10.25
CA ALA A 279 -8.50 15.61 -10.23
C ALA A 279 -9.86 15.46 -9.55
N TYR A 280 -10.42 16.58 -9.07
CA TYR A 280 -11.84 16.64 -8.72
C TYR A 280 -12.69 16.54 -9.99
N GLU A 281 -13.93 16.03 -9.86
CA GLU A 281 -14.86 15.82 -10.99
C GLU A 281 -15.00 17.03 -11.94
N ASN A 282 -14.96 18.26 -11.40
CA ASN A 282 -15.17 19.49 -12.16
C ASN A 282 -13.85 20.18 -12.57
N GLU A 283 -12.73 19.53 -12.38
CA GLU A 283 -11.42 20.04 -12.74
C GLU A 283 -10.84 19.23 -13.90
N PRO A 284 -10.07 19.88 -14.80
CA PRO A 284 -9.39 19.15 -15.85
C PRO A 284 -8.38 18.18 -15.23
N LEU A 285 -8.42 16.93 -15.67
CA LEU A 285 -7.41 15.94 -15.26
C LEU A 285 -6.06 16.37 -15.84
N PRO A 286 -4.99 16.57 -15.02
CA PRO A 286 -3.67 16.81 -15.52
C PRO A 286 -3.24 15.72 -16.50
N SER A 287 -2.54 16.07 -17.57
CA SER A 287 -2.06 15.06 -18.52
C SER A 287 -1.01 14.17 -17.81
N LEU A 288 -0.94 12.89 -18.20
CA LEU A 288 0.08 11.98 -17.65
C LEU A 288 1.51 12.41 -18.00
N GLU A 289 1.70 13.25 -19.02
CA GLU A 289 3.00 13.80 -19.39
C GLU A 289 3.48 14.86 -18.39
N GLU A 290 2.54 15.58 -17.75
CA GLU A 290 2.81 16.61 -16.75
C GLU A 290 2.97 16.04 -15.34
N THR A 291 2.66 14.75 -15.14
CA THR A 291 2.74 14.11 -13.83
C THR A 291 4.15 13.57 -13.55
N GLU A 292 4.54 13.59 -12.28
CA GLU A 292 5.82 13.02 -11.85
C GLU A 292 5.90 11.54 -12.20
N THR A 293 6.94 11.12 -12.92
CA THR A 293 7.18 9.72 -13.27
C THR A 293 7.91 9.01 -12.14
N VAL A 294 7.34 7.97 -11.58
CA VAL A 294 8.05 7.07 -10.68
C VAL A 294 8.81 6.07 -11.56
N LEU A 295 10.12 6.20 -11.62
CA LEU A 295 11.00 5.27 -12.31
C LEU A 295 11.38 4.14 -11.35
N GLY A 296 10.83 2.96 -11.57
CA GLY A 296 11.35 1.73 -11.01
C GLY A 296 12.51 1.24 -11.89
N LEU A 297 13.73 1.55 -11.54
CA LEU A 297 14.90 0.88 -12.11
C LEU A 297 15.08 -0.43 -11.35
N GLU A 298 14.37 -1.45 -11.73
CA GLU A 298 14.74 -2.80 -11.31
C GLU A 298 15.89 -3.29 -12.21
N ASN A 299 17.11 -2.97 -11.80
CA ASN A 299 18.33 -3.59 -12.33
C ASN A 299 18.47 -5.05 -11.85
N SER A 300 17.39 -5.71 -11.47
CA SER A 300 17.44 -7.12 -11.13
C SER A 300 17.31 -7.94 -12.40
N PRO A 301 18.36 -8.66 -12.84
CA PRO A 301 18.27 -9.61 -13.93
C PRO A 301 17.43 -10.84 -13.56
N ILE A 302 16.86 -10.86 -12.36
CA ILE A 302 16.15 -11.99 -11.78
C ILE A 302 14.67 -11.61 -11.69
N ASN A 303 13.88 -12.02 -12.67
CA ASN A 303 12.42 -12.01 -12.54
C ASN A 303 11.95 -13.13 -11.58
N SER A 304 10.69 -13.10 -11.18
CA SER A 304 10.12 -14.08 -10.23
C SER A 304 10.28 -15.53 -10.70
N TYR A 305 10.27 -15.77 -12.01
CA TYR A 305 10.49 -17.08 -12.61
C TYR A 305 11.94 -17.55 -12.40
N ARG A 306 12.93 -16.69 -12.59
CA ARG A 306 14.34 -17.00 -12.29
C ARG A 306 14.56 -17.27 -10.81
N LYS A 307 14.01 -16.43 -9.92
CA LYS A 307 14.05 -16.69 -8.46
C LYS A 307 13.46 -18.07 -8.12
N PHE A 308 12.36 -18.43 -8.76
CA PHE A 308 11.73 -19.74 -8.57
C PHE A 308 12.61 -20.89 -9.08
N VAL A 309 13.22 -20.77 -10.26
CA VAL A 309 14.13 -21.78 -10.82
C VAL A 309 15.39 -21.92 -9.98
N GLU A 310 15.99 -20.82 -9.52
CA GLU A 310 17.15 -20.83 -8.64
C GLU A 310 16.85 -21.48 -7.28
N MET A 311 15.68 -21.19 -6.68
CA MET A 311 15.23 -21.87 -5.46
C MET A 311 15.03 -23.38 -5.66
N GLN A 312 14.49 -23.82 -6.80
CA GLN A 312 14.36 -25.24 -7.12
C GLN A 312 15.72 -25.92 -7.30
N GLN A 313 16.69 -25.25 -7.94
CA GLN A 313 18.05 -25.78 -8.11
C GLN A 313 18.80 -25.87 -6.77
N GLN A 314 18.59 -24.94 -5.84
CA GLN A 314 19.18 -25.00 -4.50
C GLN A 314 18.57 -26.11 -3.61
N GLN A 315 17.34 -26.54 -3.86
CA GLN A 315 16.69 -27.63 -3.14
C GLN A 315 17.12 -29.04 -3.66
N GLN A 316 17.82 -29.10 -4.80
CA GLN A 316 18.31 -30.34 -5.40
C GLN A 316 19.81 -30.60 -5.13
N GLN A 317 20.47 -29.70 -4.42
CA GLN A 317 21.85 -29.86 -3.90
C GLN A 317 21.83 -30.14 -2.39
#